data_37c07844c5b7b142a1bd0478ee5cb62f
#
_entry.id   37c07844c5b7b142a1bd0478ee5cb62f
#
_cell.length_a   1.000
_cell.length_b   1.000
_cell.length_c   1.000
_cell.angle_alpha   90.00
_cell.angle_beta   90.00
_cell.angle_gamma   90.00
#
_symmetry.space_group_name_H-M   'P 1'
#
loop_
_entity.id
_entity.type
_entity.pdbx_description
1 polymer ?
#
loop_
_entity_poly.entity_id
_entity_poly.type
_entity_poly.pdbx_seq_one_letter_code
_entity_poly.pdbx_strand_id
1 'polypeptide(L)'
;MKKLSIPSRIIVALTSLAIIAAYFVPVWRIDLFAPQYPEGLVLKIWLKNLTGDVDIINGLNHYIGMKKISAAMFPEFNFLVYLVAAFIVYGLVISFTGSRKLLFSYIIVSGIGGVLAMYDFYQWGYDYGHNLNPEAPIKVPGMGYQPPLIGHKKLLNFDAYSMPDIGGYIIISVMLIAAVIWFIEYRKK
;
A
#
# COMPACT_ATOMS: atom_id res chain seq x y z
N MET A 1 29.43 20.61 -5.95
CA MET A 1 27.98 20.32 -5.91
C MET A 1 27.41 20.84 -4.59
N LYS A 2 26.31 21.61 -4.65
CA LYS A 2 25.67 22.12 -3.41
C LYS A 2 25.08 20.94 -2.60
N LYS A 3 25.36 20.91 -1.30
CA LYS A 3 24.82 19.92 -0.36
C LYS A 3 23.47 20.38 0.18
N LEU A 4 22.70 19.45 0.75
CA LEU A 4 21.52 19.75 1.55
C LEU A 4 21.92 20.49 2.81
N SER A 5 21.09 21.43 3.25
CA SER A 5 21.26 22.11 4.53
C SER A 5 21.16 21.13 5.70
N ILE A 6 21.77 21.45 6.84
CA ILE A 6 21.73 20.58 8.03
C ILE A 6 20.31 20.29 8.48
N PRO A 7 19.38 21.27 8.57
CA PRO A 7 17.98 20.97 8.91
C PRO A 7 17.32 19.98 7.93
N SER A 8 17.52 20.15 6.61
CA SER A 8 16.99 19.25 5.60
C SER A 8 17.51 17.81 5.78
N ARG A 9 18.81 17.66 6.10
CA ARG A 9 19.41 16.35 6.37
C ARG A 9 18.82 15.68 7.60
N ILE A 10 18.59 16.45 8.69
CA ILE A 10 17.95 15.93 9.90
C ILE A 10 16.52 15.48 9.61
N ILE A 11 15.72 16.27 8.89
CA ILE A 11 14.35 15.89 8.53
C ILE A 11 14.35 14.63 7.68
N VAL A 12 15.23 14.51 6.68
CA VAL A 12 15.35 13.29 5.87
C VAL A 12 15.69 12.07 6.74
N ALA A 13 16.59 12.20 7.72
CA ALA A 13 16.91 11.12 8.64
C ALA A 13 15.69 10.71 9.47
N LEU A 14 15.01 11.67 10.11
CA LEU A 14 13.86 11.40 10.97
C LEU A 14 12.69 10.76 10.19
N THR A 15 12.40 11.28 8.99
CA THR A 15 11.35 10.72 8.14
C THR A 15 11.70 9.33 7.63
N SER A 16 12.96 9.07 7.28
CA SER A 16 13.41 7.72 6.90
C SER A 16 13.27 6.72 8.06
N LEU A 17 13.61 7.13 9.28
CA LEU A 17 13.40 6.30 10.47
C LEU A 17 11.90 6.10 10.79
N ALA A 18 11.06 7.07 10.50
CA ALA A 18 9.62 6.93 10.70
C ALA A 18 8.99 5.79 9.87
N ILE A 19 9.60 5.44 8.71
CA ILE A 19 9.17 4.29 7.90
C ILE A 19 9.26 2.97 8.69
N ILE A 20 10.11 2.87 9.72
CA ILE A 20 10.21 1.69 10.59
C ILE A 20 8.83 1.34 11.19
N ALA A 21 7.99 2.34 11.46
CA ALA A 21 6.65 2.11 11.99
C ALA A 21 5.79 1.22 11.06
N ALA A 22 6.03 1.24 9.73
CA ALA A 22 5.30 0.39 8.78
C ALA A 22 5.50 -1.13 9.00
N TYR A 23 6.51 -1.55 9.76
CA TYR A 23 6.68 -2.95 10.17
C TYR A 23 5.72 -3.36 11.29
N PHE A 24 5.13 -2.40 12.00
CA PHE A 24 4.33 -2.61 13.21
C PHE A 24 2.88 -2.16 13.06
N VAL A 25 2.50 -1.63 11.89
CA VAL A 25 1.14 -1.18 11.58
C VAL A 25 0.77 -1.60 10.15
N PRO A 26 -0.53 -1.80 9.83
CA PRO A 26 -0.96 -2.13 8.49
C PRO A 26 -0.66 -0.99 7.52
N VAL A 27 -0.34 -1.33 6.27
CA VAL A 27 -0.04 -0.37 5.19
C VAL A 27 -1.26 -0.04 4.36
N TRP A 28 -2.24 -0.96 4.30
CA TRP A 28 -3.47 -0.79 3.55
C TRP A 28 -4.64 -1.44 4.28
N ARG A 29 -5.87 -0.94 4.04
CA ARG A 29 -7.09 -1.55 4.55
C ARG A 29 -8.20 -1.56 3.49
N ILE A 30 -9.05 -2.58 3.57
CA ILE A 30 -10.30 -2.66 2.83
C ILE A 30 -11.40 -2.91 3.84
N ASP A 31 -12.38 -2.02 3.90
CA ASP A 31 -13.55 -2.13 4.76
C ASP A 31 -14.76 -2.51 3.91
N LEU A 32 -15.53 -3.47 4.36
CA LEU A 32 -16.72 -3.99 3.69
C LEU A 32 -17.92 -3.85 4.62
N PHE A 33 -18.94 -3.11 4.19
CA PHE A 33 -20.19 -2.95 4.94
C PHE A 33 -21.35 -3.54 4.15
N ALA A 34 -22.23 -4.26 4.84
CA ALA A 34 -23.46 -4.82 4.26
C ALA A 34 -24.55 -4.90 5.33
N PRO A 35 -25.86 -5.00 4.96
CA PRO A 35 -26.93 -5.10 5.93
C PRO A 35 -26.78 -6.25 6.94
N GLN A 36 -26.17 -7.37 6.52
CA GLN A 36 -25.89 -8.53 7.37
C GLN A 36 -24.60 -8.39 8.20
N TYR A 37 -23.78 -7.37 7.94
CA TYR A 37 -22.56 -7.01 8.67
C TYR A 37 -22.52 -5.48 8.90
N PRO A 38 -23.42 -4.94 9.72
CA PRO A 38 -23.53 -3.50 9.96
C PRO A 38 -22.30 -2.94 10.69
N GLU A 39 -21.60 -3.78 11.48
CA GLU A 39 -20.31 -3.46 12.12
C GLU A 39 -19.15 -3.34 11.13
N GLY A 40 -19.34 -3.85 9.91
CA GLY A 40 -18.32 -3.94 8.88
C GLY A 40 -17.37 -5.11 9.04
N LEU A 41 -16.76 -5.53 7.93
CA LEU A 41 -15.66 -6.49 7.89
C LEU A 41 -14.41 -5.77 7.42
N VAL A 42 -13.27 -6.04 8.04
CA VAL A 42 -12.02 -5.34 7.74
C VAL A 42 -10.95 -6.32 7.29
N LEU A 43 -10.36 -6.08 6.13
CA LEU A 43 -9.13 -6.71 5.67
C LEU A 43 -7.97 -5.71 5.82
N LYS A 44 -6.97 -6.05 6.62
CA LYS A 44 -5.75 -5.25 6.80
C LYS A 44 -4.56 -5.93 6.14
N ILE A 45 -3.86 -5.17 5.29
CA ILE A 45 -2.68 -5.62 4.57
C ILE A 45 -1.45 -5.02 5.24
N TRP A 46 -0.52 -5.88 5.64
CA TRP A 46 0.76 -5.53 6.25
C TRP A 46 1.89 -5.75 5.24
N LEU A 47 3.12 -5.47 5.62
CA LEU A 47 4.27 -5.72 4.73
C LEU A 47 4.52 -7.22 4.43
N LYS A 48 3.98 -8.13 5.24
CA LYS A 48 4.23 -9.59 5.09
C LYS A 48 3.06 -10.50 5.40
N ASN A 49 1.91 -9.96 5.80
CA ASN A 49 0.74 -10.77 6.15
C ASN A 49 -0.57 -9.99 5.97
N LEU A 50 -1.67 -10.69 6.17
CA LEU A 50 -3.03 -10.17 6.19
C LEU A 50 -3.65 -10.44 7.56
N THR A 51 -4.48 -9.51 8.04
CA THR A 51 -5.23 -9.64 9.30
C THR A 51 -6.63 -9.04 9.18
N GLY A 52 -7.42 -9.15 10.23
CA GLY A 52 -8.83 -8.73 10.27
C GLY A 52 -9.75 -9.91 10.03
N ASP A 53 -10.89 -9.66 9.40
CA ASP A 53 -11.97 -10.63 9.23
C ASP A 53 -11.77 -11.55 8.01
N VAL A 54 -10.50 -11.96 7.76
CA VAL A 54 -10.09 -12.73 6.58
C VAL A 54 -10.89 -14.01 6.38
N ASP A 55 -11.18 -14.74 7.46
CA ASP A 55 -11.91 -16.01 7.38
C ASP A 55 -13.39 -15.79 7.04
N ILE A 56 -14.02 -14.76 7.57
CA ILE A 56 -15.40 -14.39 7.25
C ILE A 56 -15.49 -13.96 5.79
N ILE A 57 -14.56 -13.08 5.34
CA ILE A 57 -14.46 -12.62 3.95
C ILE A 57 -14.27 -13.83 3.01
N ASN A 58 -13.41 -14.77 3.36
CA ASN A 58 -13.19 -15.99 2.59
C ASN A 58 -14.43 -16.88 2.51
N GLY A 59 -15.20 -16.95 3.59
CA GLY A 59 -16.49 -17.64 3.59
C GLY A 59 -17.48 -17.03 2.59
N LEU A 60 -17.58 -15.70 2.55
CA LEU A 60 -18.42 -14.97 1.60
C LEU A 60 -17.92 -15.13 0.16
N ASN A 61 -16.63 -15.06 -0.05
CA ASN A 61 -15.99 -15.23 -1.36
C ASN A 61 -16.27 -16.59 -1.98
N HIS A 62 -16.33 -17.65 -1.16
CA HIS A 62 -16.65 -18.99 -1.62
C HIS A 62 -18.02 -19.07 -2.33
N TYR A 63 -19.03 -18.36 -1.81
CA TYR A 63 -20.38 -18.38 -2.39
C TYR A 63 -20.45 -17.70 -3.76
N ILE A 64 -19.64 -16.69 -4.02
CA ILE A 64 -19.61 -15.94 -5.28
C ILE A 64 -18.46 -16.36 -6.21
N GLY A 65 -17.71 -17.40 -5.83
CA GLY A 65 -16.66 -18.00 -6.65
C GLY A 65 -15.34 -17.25 -6.66
N MET A 66 -15.14 -16.28 -5.76
CA MET A 66 -13.84 -15.61 -5.60
C MET A 66 -12.83 -16.54 -4.92
N LYS A 67 -11.56 -16.37 -5.25
CA LYS A 67 -10.46 -17.14 -4.66
C LYS A 67 -10.36 -16.88 -3.16
N LYS A 68 -9.83 -17.85 -2.40
CA LYS A 68 -9.54 -17.68 -0.98
C LYS A 68 -8.36 -16.70 -0.82
N ILE A 69 -8.53 -15.64 -0.03
CA ILE A 69 -7.44 -14.72 0.32
C ILE A 69 -6.54 -15.39 1.36
N SER A 70 -5.24 -15.44 1.10
CA SER A 70 -4.22 -15.89 2.05
C SER A 70 -2.90 -15.19 1.77
N ALA A 71 -2.04 -15.06 2.77
CA ALA A 71 -0.73 -14.43 2.59
C ALA A 71 0.15 -15.14 1.53
N ALA A 72 -0.04 -16.44 1.34
CA ALA A 72 0.70 -17.23 0.34
C ALA A 72 0.37 -16.85 -1.12
N MET A 73 -0.75 -16.14 -1.36
CA MET A 73 -1.11 -15.66 -2.70
C MET A 73 -0.35 -14.41 -3.13
N PHE A 74 0.41 -13.80 -2.21
CA PHE A 74 1.12 -12.55 -2.43
C PHE A 74 2.64 -12.79 -2.37
N PRO A 75 3.28 -13.14 -3.50
CA PRO A 75 4.74 -13.34 -3.54
C PRO A 75 5.52 -12.09 -3.12
N GLU A 76 4.90 -10.89 -3.22
CA GLU A 76 5.45 -9.60 -2.81
C GLU A 76 5.80 -9.59 -1.31
N PHE A 77 5.05 -10.29 -0.48
CA PHE A 77 5.31 -10.36 0.97
C PHE A 77 6.69 -10.95 1.32
N ASN A 78 7.30 -11.72 0.40
CA ASN A 78 8.64 -12.28 0.60
C ASN A 78 9.74 -11.22 0.49
N PHE A 79 9.51 -10.12 -0.22
CA PHE A 79 10.54 -9.10 -0.47
C PHE A 79 10.18 -7.68 -0.02
N LEU A 80 8.89 -7.35 0.21
CA LEU A 80 8.48 -6.00 0.62
C LEU A 80 9.20 -5.51 1.88
N VAL A 81 9.39 -6.39 2.87
CA VAL A 81 10.12 -6.04 4.10
C VAL A 81 11.55 -5.59 3.81
N TYR A 82 12.24 -6.25 2.87
CA TYR A 82 13.61 -5.89 2.48
C TYR A 82 13.63 -4.63 1.62
N LEU A 83 12.64 -4.45 0.75
CA LEU A 83 12.49 -3.24 -0.06
C LEU A 83 12.30 -2.01 0.83
N VAL A 84 11.43 -2.08 1.82
CA VAL A 84 11.21 -1.01 2.79
C VAL A 84 12.48 -0.73 3.60
N ALA A 85 13.20 -1.77 4.05
CA ALA A 85 14.50 -1.59 4.71
C ALA A 85 15.52 -0.87 3.81
N ALA A 86 15.60 -1.23 2.53
CA ALA A 86 16.47 -0.57 1.58
C ALA A 86 16.12 0.92 1.42
N PHE A 87 14.84 1.28 1.40
CA PHE A 87 14.42 2.69 1.36
C PHE A 87 14.80 3.46 2.64
N ILE A 88 14.69 2.84 3.81
CA ILE A 88 15.14 3.44 5.07
C ILE A 88 16.65 3.73 5.00
N VAL A 89 17.45 2.72 4.65
CA VAL A 89 18.91 2.86 4.51
C VAL A 89 19.26 3.92 3.47
N TYR A 90 18.57 3.93 2.34
CA TYR A 90 18.79 4.92 1.29
C TYR A 90 18.57 6.36 1.80
N GLY A 91 17.47 6.62 2.52
CA GLY A 91 17.21 7.93 3.13
C GLY A 91 18.27 8.33 4.16
N LEU A 92 18.75 7.39 4.98
CA LEU A 92 19.86 7.64 5.93
C LEU A 92 21.17 7.97 5.21
N VAL A 93 21.49 7.28 4.12
CA VAL A 93 22.65 7.60 3.26
C VAL A 93 22.53 9.01 2.68
N ILE A 94 21.34 9.42 2.24
CA ILE A 94 21.08 10.79 1.77
C ILE A 94 21.33 11.80 2.89
N SER A 95 20.81 11.55 4.07
CA SER A 95 21.03 12.40 5.25
C SER A 95 22.52 12.53 5.58
N PHE A 96 23.25 11.42 5.58
CA PHE A 96 24.68 11.41 5.87
C PHE A 96 25.51 12.16 4.83
N THR A 97 25.29 11.90 3.54
CA THR A 97 26.05 12.50 2.43
C THR A 97 25.63 13.94 2.14
N GLY A 98 24.39 14.29 2.42
CA GLY A 98 23.78 15.58 2.05
C GLY A 98 23.62 15.77 0.55
N SER A 99 23.57 14.70 -0.26
CA SER A 99 23.56 14.79 -1.71
C SER A 99 22.16 15.12 -2.25
N ARG A 100 22.01 16.28 -2.92
CA ARG A 100 20.76 16.66 -3.61
C ARG A 100 20.40 15.72 -4.75
N LYS A 101 21.39 15.14 -5.44
CA LYS A 101 21.15 14.18 -6.53
C LYS A 101 20.57 12.87 -5.99
N LEU A 102 21.10 12.38 -4.86
CA LEU A 102 20.57 11.18 -4.22
C LEU A 102 19.14 11.40 -3.70
N LEU A 103 18.85 12.59 -3.14
CA LEU A 103 17.48 12.92 -2.73
C LEU A 103 16.52 12.93 -3.93
N PHE A 104 16.95 13.51 -5.06
CA PHE A 104 16.14 13.49 -6.28
C PHE A 104 15.90 12.06 -6.79
N SER A 105 16.96 11.23 -6.88
CA SER A 105 16.80 9.84 -7.29
C SER A 105 15.96 9.02 -6.31
N TYR A 106 16.03 9.29 -5.01
CA TYR A 106 15.15 8.69 -4.02
C TYR A 106 13.67 8.97 -4.32
N ILE A 107 13.32 10.23 -4.63
CA ILE A 107 11.95 10.63 -4.98
C ILE A 107 11.49 9.88 -6.25
N ILE A 108 12.32 9.84 -7.29
CA ILE A 108 11.98 9.16 -8.55
C ILE A 108 11.79 7.66 -8.33
N VAL A 109 12.74 7.01 -7.65
CA VAL A 109 12.67 5.56 -7.39
C VAL A 109 11.47 5.22 -6.51
N SER A 110 11.19 6.03 -5.48
CA SER A 110 10.00 5.85 -4.64
C SER A 110 8.71 6.05 -5.44
N GLY A 111 8.64 7.06 -6.30
CA GLY A 111 7.49 7.32 -7.17
C GLY A 111 7.22 6.16 -8.12
N ILE A 112 8.25 5.66 -8.79
CA ILE A 112 8.15 4.48 -9.67
C ILE A 112 7.71 3.26 -8.86
N GLY A 113 8.32 3.01 -7.70
CA GLY A 113 7.95 1.91 -6.82
C GLY A 113 6.50 1.98 -6.35
N GLY A 114 6.01 3.18 -6.02
CA GLY A 114 4.60 3.41 -5.67
C GLY A 114 3.63 3.12 -6.82
N VAL A 115 3.98 3.55 -8.04
CA VAL A 115 3.16 3.27 -9.24
C VAL A 115 3.14 1.75 -9.52
N LEU A 116 4.29 1.08 -9.44
CA LEU A 116 4.37 -0.36 -9.64
C LEU A 116 3.57 -1.13 -8.58
N ALA A 117 3.66 -0.74 -7.31
CA ALA A 117 2.87 -1.35 -6.24
C ALA A 117 1.36 -1.17 -6.45
N MET A 118 0.93 0.02 -6.90
CA MET A 118 -0.49 0.26 -7.21
C MET A 118 -0.95 -0.52 -8.45
N TYR A 119 -0.10 -0.66 -9.46
CA TYR A 119 -0.40 -1.46 -10.63
C TYR A 119 -0.55 -2.94 -10.26
N ASP A 120 0.38 -3.48 -9.47
CA ASP A 120 0.33 -4.85 -8.98
C ASP A 120 -0.93 -5.13 -8.14
N PHE A 121 -1.24 -4.21 -7.23
CA PHE A 121 -2.47 -4.29 -6.43
C PHE A 121 -3.74 -4.23 -7.29
N TYR A 122 -3.74 -3.42 -8.36
CA TYR A 122 -4.83 -3.39 -9.33
C TYR A 122 -4.96 -4.73 -10.07
N GLN A 123 -3.85 -5.29 -10.54
CA GLN A 123 -3.85 -6.58 -11.25
C GLN A 123 -4.35 -7.72 -10.37
N TRP A 124 -3.90 -7.75 -9.11
CA TRP A 124 -4.43 -8.69 -8.14
C TRP A 124 -5.94 -8.53 -7.94
N GLY A 125 -6.40 -7.31 -7.70
CA GLY A 125 -7.82 -7.02 -7.53
C GLY A 125 -8.66 -7.38 -8.75
N TYR A 126 -8.12 -7.17 -9.96
CA TYR A 126 -8.76 -7.54 -11.22
C TYR A 126 -8.89 -9.07 -11.35
N ASP A 127 -7.80 -9.80 -11.22
CA ASP A 127 -7.81 -11.27 -11.29
C ASP A 127 -8.74 -11.88 -10.22
N TYR A 128 -8.65 -11.33 -9.02
CA TYR A 128 -9.45 -11.77 -7.89
C TYR A 128 -10.96 -11.57 -8.11
N GLY A 129 -11.36 -10.44 -8.71
CA GLY A 129 -12.76 -10.09 -8.94
C GLY A 129 -13.37 -10.64 -10.24
N HIS A 130 -12.56 -11.12 -11.19
CA HIS A 130 -13.04 -11.57 -12.51
C HIS A 130 -12.79 -13.04 -12.80
N ASN A 131 -11.73 -13.63 -12.23
CA ASN A 131 -11.41 -15.04 -12.43
C ASN A 131 -12.13 -15.91 -11.41
N LEU A 132 -13.48 -15.96 -11.55
CA LEU A 132 -14.37 -16.61 -10.61
C LEU A 132 -14.51 -18.11 -10.93
N ASN A 133 -14.76 -18.92 -9.88
CA ASN A 133 -15.07 -20.33 -10.04
C ASN A 133 -16.43 -20.50 -10.75
N PRO A 134 -16.49 -21.15 -11.91
CA PRO A 134 -17.74 -21.36 -12.65
C PRO A 134 -18.75 -22.28 -11.92
N GLU A 135 -18.33 -23.00 -10.87
CA GLU A 135 -19.18 -23.88 -10.08
C GLU A 135 -19.70 -23.20 -8.79
N ALA A 136 -19.48 -21.88 -8.64
CA ALA A 136 -19.94 -21.15 -7.46
C ALA A 136 -21.46 -21.22 -7.28
N PRO A 137 -21.96 -21.30 -6.02
CA PRO A 137 -23.39 -21.33 -5.72
C PRO A 137 -24.16 -20.11 -6.22
N ILE A 138 -23.55 -18.93 -6.16
CA ILE A 138 -24.15 -17.66 -6.60
C ILE A 138 -23.41 -17.17 -7.85
N LYS A 139 -24.15 -17.04 -8.96
CA LYS A 139 -23.61 -16.55 -10.25
C LYS A 139 -24.44 -15.37 -10.70
N VAL A 140 -23.79 -14.24 -10.93
CA VAL A 140 -24.40 -13.06 -11.55
C VAL A 140 -23.73 -12.84 -12.90
N PRO A 141 -24.41 -13.15 -14.01
CA PRO A 141 -23.82 -13.04 -15.35
C PRO A 141 -23.31 -11.62 -15.63
N GLY A 142 -22.07 -11.54 -16.13
CA GLY A 142 -21.45 -10.26 -16.50
C GLY A 142 -20.96 -9.39 -15.34
N MET A 143 -21.01 -9.88 -14.09
CA MET A 143 -20.59 -9.14 -12.92
C MET A 143 -19.17 -9.51 -12.49
N GLY A 144 -18.34 -8.49 -12.29
CA GLY A 144 -17.02 -8.61 -11.64
C GLY A 144 -17.08 -8.07 -10.21
N TYR A 145 -16.45 -8.77 -9.28
CA TYR A 145 -16.41 -8.40 -7.86
C TYR A 145 -15.10 -7.71 -7.46
N GLN A 146 -14.47 -7.03 -8.41
CA GLN A 146 -13.21 -6.31 -8.16
C GLN A 146 -13.43 -5.19 -7.13
N PRO A 147 -12.71 -5.20 -5.98
CA PRO A 147 -12.74 -4.10 -5.03
C PRO A 147 -12.15 -2.81 -5.66
N PRO A 148 -12.48 -1.63 -5.13
CA PRO A 148 -11.87 -0.40 -5.62
C PRO A 148 -10.36 -0.41 -5.30
N LEU A 149 -9.55 0.15 -6.21
CA LEU A 149 -8.14 0.35 -5.92
C LEU A 149 -7.97 1.36 -4.78
N ILE A 150 -8.64 2.51 -4.89
CA ILE A 150 -8.72 3.56 -3.86
C ILE A 150 -10.16 4.10 -3.86
N GLY A 151 -10.68 4.36 -2.67
CA GLY A 151 -12.00 4.96 -2.47
C GLY A 151 -13.10 3.95 -2.27
N HIS A 152 -14.30 4.24 -2.78
CA HIS A 152 -15.52 3.49 -2.55
C HIS A 152 -16.03 2.82 -3.83
N LYS A 153 -16.55 1.60 -3.69
CA LYS A 153 -17.30 0.91 -4.76
C LYS A 153 -18.35 -0.02 -4.13
N LYS A 154 -19.55 -0.02 -4.71
CA LYS A 154 -20.58 -0.98 -4.33
C LYS A 154 -20.38 -2.30 -5.07
N LEU A 155 -20.31 -3.39 -4.32
CA LEU A 155 -20.16 -4.76 -4.79
C LEU A 155 -21.37 -5.57 -4.33
N LEU A 156 -22.37 -5.77 -5.19
CA LEU A 156 -23.68 -6.32 -4.81
C LEU A 156 -24.34 -5.49 -3.70
N ASN A 157 -24.48 -6.09 -2.52
CA ASN A 157 -25.01 -5.47 -1.30
C ASN A 157 -23.91 -4.99 -0.34
N PHE A 158 -22.63 -5.11 -0.72
CA PHE A 158 -21.50 -4.59 0.06
C PHE A 158 -21.06 -3.23 -0.45
N ASP A 159 -20.85 -2.31 0.47
CA ASP A 159 -20.11 -1.08 0.25
C ASP A 159 -18.64 -1.33 0.62
N ALA A 160 -17.76 -1.34 -0.39
CA ALA A 160 -16.33 -1.61 -0.24
C ALA A 160 -15.54 -0.28 -0.25
N TYR A 161 -14.73 -0.07 0.77
CA TYR A 161 -13.82 1.08 0.88
C TYR A 161 -12.40 0.56 0.92
N SER A 162 -11.52 1.09 0.07
CA SER A 162 -10.12 0.73 -0.01
C SER A 162 -9.26 1.98 0.13
N MET A 163 -8.33 1.97 1.09
CA MET A 163 -7.49 3.14 1.39
C MET A 163 -6.18 2.75 2.08
N PRO A 164 -5.16 3.63 2.04
CA PRO A 164 -3.99 3.45 2.89
C PRO A 164 -4.40 3.38 4.37
N ASP A 165 -3.71 2.56 5.15
CA ASP A 165 -3.78 2.57 6.61
C ASP A 165 -2.56 3.34 7.17
N ILE A 166 -2.36 3.33 8.47
CA ILE A 166 -1.33 4.13 9.17
C ILE A 166 0.04 4.00 8.51
N GLY A 167 0.50 2.77 8.22
CA GLY A 167 1.79 2.53 7.56
C GLY A 167 1.86 3.11 6.14
N GLY A 168 0.79 3.00 5.38
CA GLY A 168 0.67 3.59 4.05
C GLY A 168 0.75 5.12 4.09
N TYR A 169 0.00 5.75 5.01
CA TYR A 169 0.08 7.20 5.18
C TYR A 169 1.47 7.67 5.61
N ILE A 170 2.17 6.93 6.48
CA ILE A 170 3.56 7.25 6.85
C ILE A 170 4.46 7.23 5.61
N ILE A 171 4.42 6.16 4.81
CA ILE A 171 5.24 6.02 3.60
C ILE A 171 4.95 7.18 2.62
N ILE A 172 3.68 7.46 2.33
CA ILE A 172 3.27 8.56 1.44
C ILE A 172 3.76 9.91 1.98
N SER A 173 3.60 10.16 3.28
CA SER A 173 4.04 11.41 3.91
C SER A 173 5.55 11.61 3.79
N VAL A 174 6.34 10.57 3.99
CA VAL A 174 7.81 10.62 3.85
C VAL A 174 8.20 10.99 2.42
N MET A 175 7.53 10.41 1.42
CA MET A 175 7.80 10.73 0.00
C MET A 175 7.45 12.20 -0.32
N LEU A 176 6.32 12.69 0.18
CA LEU A 176 5.92 14.09 0.01
C LEU A 176 6.89 15.06 0.69
N ILE A 177 7.31 14.76 1.92
CA ILE A 177 8.30 15.56 2.65
C ILE A 177 9.64 15.59 1.89
N ALA A 178 10.11 14.44 1.36
CA ALA A 178 11.33 14.39 0.56
C ALA A 178 11.23 15.27 -0.69
N ALA A 179 10.08 15.27 -1.37
CA ALA A 179 9.83 16.13 -2.54
C ALA A 179 9.83 17.61 -2.16
N VAL A 180 9.19 17.99 -1.06
CA VAL A 180 9.18 19.36 -0.54
C VAL A 180 10.61 19.83 -0.18
N ILE A 181 11.37 18.99 0.52
CA ILE A 181 12.77 19.30 0.86
C ILE A 181 13.59 19.53 -0.40
N TRP A 182 13.46 18.62 -1.39
CA TRP A 182 14.18 18.77 -2.64
C TRP A 182 13.84 20.08 -3.34
N PHE A 183 12.57 20.44 -3.40
CA PHE A 183 12.10 21.69 -4.02
C PHE A 183 12.64 22.95 -3.30
N ILE A 184 12.61 22.97 -1.95
CA ILE A 184 13.16 24.06 -1.15
C ILE A 184 14.67 24.19 -1.37
N GLU A 185 15.40 23.09 -1.32
CA GLU A 185 16.84 23.07 -1.50
C GLU A 185 17.26 23.37 -2.95
N TYR A 186 16.41 23.05 -3.93
CA TYR A 186 16.65 23.40 -5.34
C TYR A 186 16.57 24.93 -5.57
N ARG A 187 15.61 25.59 -4.90
CA ARG A 187 15.43 27.05 -5.00
C ARG A 187 16.51 27.87 -4.26
N LYS A 188 17.21 27.29 -3.31
CA LYS A 188 18.37 27.93 -2.69
C LYS A 188 19.54 27.97 -3.69
N LYS A 189 19.69 29.12 -4.37
CA LYS A 189 20.79 29.39 -5.31
C LYS A 189 22.15 29.37 -4.64
#